data_1dd1b45fb8fe4baa865fbe604e15d0dd
#
_entry.id   1dd1b45fb8fe4baa865fbe604e15d0dd
#
_cell.length_a   1.000
_cell.length_b   1.000
_cell.length_c   1.000
_cell.angle_alpha   90.00
_cell.angle_beta   90.00
_cell.angle_gamma   90.00
#
_symmetry.space_group_name_H-M   'P 1'
#
loop_
_entity.id
_entity.type
_entity.pdbx_description
1 polymer ?
#
loop_
_entity_poly.entity_id
_entity_poly.type
_entity_poly.pdbx_seq_one_letter_code
_entity_poly.pdbx_strand_id
1 'polypeptide(L)'
;MKKIRIPRPGRTRSFGEKFSKDARPFGGGGKYTPADYGTLPRLLLCMLGIVIFTAAVLFLGKIPKVRSVTANEGTYYTSTAVLAHAGIEVGDEMLGFDSFTLAKELKQKLPLMEKVKIRKHMDGSVTVSFTEVQELYYTCHNQNYYIINAETHDVLCVSGDASEAHRVGAIYLGLPESTRVRVGEPLTFINLPYVPETESPEISTYELETYEPEQENAYVFEFVEILMHSALSDRVVGMELGDRFDMWLVLEGSIRVRVGTMDELERKLELADRSLRDKNQNGGIPAGMPTLIDVSDPARIIYRSSPDIELPSWAGKTGA
;
A
#
# COMPACT_ATOMS: atom_id res chain seq x y z
N MET A 1 26.88 11.42 -19.95
CA MET A 1 25.97 12.54 -20.27
C MET A 1 25.40 12.36 -21.67
N LYS A 2 24.17 11.85 -21.79
CA LYS A 2 23.45 11.73 -23.07
C LYS A 2 22.43 12.86 -23.15
N LYS A 3 22.62 13.79 -24.08
CA LYS A 3 21.69 14.89 -24.35
C LYS A 3 20.42 14.35 -24.99
N ILE A 4 19.30 14.53 -24.32
CA ILE A 4 17.96 14.27 -24.86
C ILE A 4 17.60 15.43 -25.79
N ARG A 5 17.39 15.11 -27.08
CA ARG A 5 16.89 16.06 -28.09
C ARG A 5 15.35 16.11 -28.00
N ILE A 6 14.82 17.26 -27.66
CA ILE A 6 13.39 17.57 -27.73
C ILE A 6 13.01 17.85 -29.20
N PRO A 7 12.00 17.18 -29.75
CA PRO A 7 11.53 17.50 -31.11
C PRO A 7 10.73 18.81 -31.13
N ARG A 8 11.02 19.66 -32.11
CA ARG A 8 10.34 20.92 -32.37
C ARG A 8 8.93 20.65 -32.94
N PRO A 9 7.92 21.45 -32.59
CA PRO A 9 6.57 21.31 -33.13
C PRO A 9 6.54 21.68 -34.62
N GLY A 10 5.90 20.81 -35.39
CA GLY A 10 5.75 20.95 -36.84
C GLY A 10 4.88 22.14 -37.21
N ARG A 11 5.33 22.86 -38.21
CA ARG A 11 4.64 23.97 -38.91
C ARG A 11 3.33 23.46 -39.50
N THR A 12 2.23 24.05 -39.09
CA THR A 12 0.95 23.96 -39.77
C THR A 12 1.05 24.56 -41.17
N ARG A 13 0.85 23.73 -42.19
CA ARG A 13 0.68 24.17 -43.58
C ARG A 13 -0.73 24.80 -43.72
N SER A 14 -0.76 26.10 -44.01
CA SER A 14 -1.96 26.78 -44.50
C SER A 14 -2.32 26.25 -45.90
N PHE A 15 -3.51 25.70 -45.99
CA PHE A 15 -4.13 25.35 -47.27
C PHE A 15 -4.62 26.66 -47.88
N GLY A 16 -3.82 27.25 -48.78
CA GLY A 16 -4.18 28.42 -49.55
C GLY A 16 -5.09 28.05 -50.73
N GLU A 17 -6.17 28.73 -50.79
CA GLU A 17 -7.11 28.79 -51.90
C GLU A 17 -6.39 29.00 -53.26
N LYS A 18 -6.72 28.14 -54.23
CA LYS A 18 -6.66 28.47 -55.65
C LYS A 18 -7.97 28.05 -56.26
N PHE A 19 -8.97 28.89 -56.14
CA PHE A 19 -10.12 28.82 -57.07
C PHE A 19 -9.83 29.67 -58.30
N SER A 20 -9.73 28.98 -59.43
CA SER A 20 -9.61 29.52 -60.76
C SER A 20 -10.87 30.30 -61.14
N LYS A 21 -10.68 31.56 -61.51
CA LYS A 21 -11.65 32.37 -62.23
C LYS A 21 -11.58 31.96 -63.71
N ASP A 22 -12.53 31.13 -64.17
CA ASP A 22 -12.92 31.01 -65.54
C ASP A 22 -14.16 30.09 -65.63
N ALA A 23 -15.33 30.70 -65.47
CA ALA A 23 -16.58 30.09 -65.88
C ALA A 23 -17.37 31.13 -66.68
N ARG A 24 -17.49 30.87 -67.96
CA ARG A 24 -18.28 31.67 -68.96
C ARG A 24 -19.78 31.59 -68.58
N PRO A 25 -20.54 32.64 -68.85
CA PRO A 25 -21.99 32.62 -68.59
C PRO A 25 -22.70 31.88 -69.75
N PHE A 26 -23.29 30.75 -69.42
CA PHE A 26 -24.31 30.17 -70.27
C PHE A 26 -25.66 30.81 -69.91
N GLY A 27 -26.19 31.63 -70.83
CA GLY A 27 -27.51 32.18 -70.72
C GLY A 27 -28.57 31.10 -70.95
N GLY A 28 -29.53 31.02 -70.07
CA GLY A 28 -30.70 30.18 -70.17
C GLY A 28 -31.70 30.63 -69.11
N GLY A 29 -32.62 31.57 -69.50
CA GLY A 29 -33.65 32.10 -68.62
C GLY A 29 -34.68 31.04 -68.25
N GLY A 30 -34.59 30.61 -67.04
CA GLY A 30 -35.68 29.91 -66.33
C GLY A 30 -35.74 30.49 -64.96
N LYS A 31 -36.77 31.25 -64.63
CA LYS A 31 -37.05 31.67 -63.27
C LYS A 31 -37.45 30.45 -62.45
N TYR A 32 -36.43 29.69 -61.98
CA TYR A 32 -36.67 28.77 -60.90
C TYR A 32 -36.69 29.55 -59.61
N THR A 33 -37.87 29.81 -59.07
CA THR A 33 -38.03 30.15 -57.66
C THR A 33 -37.51 28.98 -56.87
N PRO A 34 -36.48 29.12 -56.03
CA PRO A 34 -36.07 28.04 -55.17
C PRO A 34 -37.25 27.75 -54.26
N ALA A 35 -37.80 26.58 -54.37
CA ALA A 35 -38.75 26.08 -53.39
C ALA A 35 -38.08 26.23 -52.03
N ASP A 36 -38.78 26.86 -51.12
CA ASP A 36 -38.28 27.24 -49.80
C ASP A 36 -38.10 25.97 -48.91
N TYR A 37 -37.09 25.17 -49.24
CA TYR A 37 -36.76 23.96 -48.47
C TYR A 37 -36.12 24.29 -47.08
N GLY A 38 -36.00 25.61 -46.76
CA GLY A 38 -35.36 26.09 -45.54
C GLY A 38 -36.13 25.80 -44.24
N THR A 39 -37.44 25.58 -44.35
CA THR A 39 -38.28 25.39 -43.16
C THR A 39 -38.44 23.90 -42.79
N LEU A 40 -38.46 23.01 -43.74
CA LEU A 40 -38.64 21.56 -43.52
C LEU A 40 -37.51 20.91 -42.76
N PRO A 41 -36.21 21.14 -43.10
CA PRO A 41 -35.10 20.56 -42.31
C PRO A 41 -35.00 21.20 -40.92
N ARG A 42 -35.37 22.46 -40.76
CA ARG A 42 -35.41 23.11 -39.43
C ARG A 42 -36.50 22.51 -38.54
N LEU A 43 -37.70 22.24 -39.09
CA LEU A 43 -38.77 21.58 -38.35
C LEU A 43 -38.41 20.15 -37.97
N LEU A 44 -37.76 19.40 -38.86
CA LEU A 44 -37.28 18.04 -38.58
C LEU A 44 -36.22 18.03 -37.47
N LEU A 45 -35.31 19.00 -37.47
CA LEU A 45 -34.28 19.16 -36.46
C LEU A 45 -34.87 19.53 -35.10
N CYS A 46 -35.89 20.39 -35.07
CA CYS A 46 -36.62 20.72 -33.84
C CYS A 46 -37.40 19.51 -33.30
N MET A 47 -38.06 18.73 -34.15
CA MET A 47 -38.80 17.55 -33.76
C MET A 47 -37.83 16.49 -33.22
N LEU A 48 -36.67 16.28 -33.86
CA LEU A 48 -35.64 15.38 -33.39
C LEU A 48 -35.10 15.85 -32.02
N GLY A 49 -34.88 17.14 -31.82
CA GLY A 49 -34.47 17.75 -30.55
C GLY A 49 -35.51 17.47 -29.44
N ILE A 50 -36.80 17.65 -29.73
CA ILE A 50 -37.88 17.37 -28.77
C ILE A 50 -37.95 15.86 -28.44
N VAL A 51 -37.77 14.98 -29.40
CA VAL A 51 -37.75 13.52 -29.18
C VAL A 51 -36.54 13.15 -28.30
N ILE A 52 -35.37 13.68 -28.60
CA ILE A 52 -34.16 13.43 -27.78
C ILE A 52 -34.35 13.98 -26.36
N PHE A 53 -34.91 15.20 -26.26
CA PHE A 53 -35.15 15.81 -24.95
C PHE A 53 -36.18 15.04 -24.11
N THR A 54 -37.30 14.64 -24.73
CA THR A 54 -38.33 13.81 -24.05
C THR A 54 -37.78 12.44 -23.69
N ALA A 55 -37.01 11.80 -24.56
CA ALA A 55 -36.33 10.53 -24.25
C ALA A 55 -35.33 10.71 -23.07
N ALA A 56 -34.56 11.80 -23.05
CA ALA A 56 -33.66 12.11 -21.98
C ALA A 56 -34.40 12.34 -20.65
N VAL A 57 -35.48 13.10 -20.64
CA VAL A 57 -36.32 13.34 -19.44
C VAL A 57 -36.97 12.04 -18.94
N LEU A 58 -37.47 11.18 -19.83
CA LEU A 58 -38.03 9.89 -19.45
C LEU A 58 -36.94 8.93 -18.94
N PHE A 59 -35.72 9.03 -19.44
CA PHE A 59 -34.57 8.24 -18.98
C PHE A 59 -34.08 8.74 -17.62
N LEU A 60 -33.96 10.04 -17.44
CA LEU A 60 -33.59 10.67 -16.15
C LEU A 60 -34.66 10.45 -15.07
N GLY A 61 -35.95 10.43 -15.45
CA GLY A 61 -37.05 10.11 -14.51
C GLY A 61 -37.09 8.66 -14.03
N LYS A 62 -36.28 7.78 -14.62
CA LYS A 62 -36.05 6.40 -14.18
C LYS A 62 -34.63 6.21 -13.66
N ILE A 63 -34.12 7.14 -12.86
CA ILE A 63 -32.84 6.95 -12.17
C ILE A 63 -32.96 5.64 -11.38
N PRO A 64 -32.15 4.63 -11.69
CA PRO A 64 -32.23 3.37 -10.97
C PRO A 64 -31.84 3.59 -9.51
N LYS A 65 -32.71 3.15 -8.62
CA LYS A 65 -32.45 3.15 -7.18
C LYS A 65 -31.68 1.91 -6.78
N VAL A 66 -30.90 2.02 -5.72
CA VAL A 66 -30.21 0.90 -5.11
C VAL A 66 -31.26 -0.08 -4.56
N ARG A 67 -31.23 -1.33 -5.04
CA ARG A 67 -32.11 -2.42 -4.62
C ARG A 67 -31.44 -3.34 -3.63
N SER A 68 -30.16 -3.56 -3.80
CA SER A 68 -29.35 -4.40 -2.92
C SER A 68 -27.91 -3.93 -2.91
N VAL A 69 -27.25 -4.09 -1.77
CA VAL A 69 -25.84 -3.80 -1.60
C VAL A 69 -25.17 -5.06 -1.06
N THR A 70 -24.08 -5.47 -1.67
CA THR A 70 -23.31 -6.65 -1.27
C THR A 70 -21.83 -6.31 -1.17
N ALA A 71 -21.14 -6.91 -0.21
CA ALA A 71 -19.68 -6.84 -0.10
C ALA A 71 -19.13 -8.28 0.03
N ASN A 72 -17.89 -8.49 -0.42
CA ASN A 72 -17.20 -9.75 -0.12
C ASN A 72 -16.79 -9.78 1.36
N GLU A 73 -16.49 -10.97 1.88
CA GLU A 73 -15.90 -11.16 3.20
C GLU A 73 -14.39 -10.99 3.10
N GLY A 74 -13.80 -10.39 4.12
CA GLY A 74 -12.37 -10.28 4.33
C GLY A 74 -11.93 -11.02 5.60
N THR A 75 -10.64 -11.05 5.82
CA THR A 75 -10.03 -11.62 7.04
C THR A 75 -10.16 -10.65 8.22
N TYR A 76 -9.94 -9.36 7.96
CA TYR A 76 -9.97 -8.30 8.99
C TYR A 76 -11.33 -7.61 9.07
N TYR A 77 -12.03 -7.45 7.95
CA TYR A 77 -13.30 -6.76 7.85
C TYR A 77 -14.41 -7.67 7.34
N THR A 78 -15.49 -7.76 8.11
CA THR A 78 -16.70 -8.44 7.68
C THR A 78 -17.46 -7.62 6.63
N SER A 79 -18.20 -8.29 5.74
CA SER A 79 -19.06 -7.61 4.75
C SER A 79 -20.00 -6.59 5.40
N THR A 80 -20.57 -6.94 6.56
CA THR A 80 -21.47 -6.06 7.32
C THR A 80 -20.78 -4.78 7.79
N ALA A 81 -19.54 -4.88 8.30
CA ALA A 81 -18.76 -3.72 8.72
C ALA A 81 -18.44 -2.81 7.53
N VAL A 82 -18.03 -3.40 6.40
CA VAL A 82 -17.73 -2.66 5.17
C VAL A 82 -18.96 -1.92 4.65
N LEU A 83 -20.12 -2.57 4.62
CA LEU A 83 -21.36 -1.94 4.18
C LEU A 83 -21.81 -0.81 5.12
N ALA A 84 -21.65 -0.97 6.43
CA ALA A 84 -21.94 0.08 7.39
C ALA A 84 -21.06 1.33 7.16
N HIS A 85 -19.77 1.14 6.85
CA HIS A 85 -18.86 2.25 6.55
C HIS A 85 -19.07 2.84 5.15
N ALA A 86 -19.59 2.07 4.19
CA ALA A 86 -19.92 2.56 2.85
C ALA A 86 -21.08 3.55 2.88
N GLY A 87 -22.02 3.41 3.82
CA GLY A 87 -23.14 4.32 3.95
C GLY A 87 -24.09 4.31 2.76
N ILE A 88 -24.15 3.21 2.01
CA ILE A 88 -25.08 3.02 0.88
C ILE A 88 -26.30 2.29 1.40
N GLU A 89 -27.48 2.91 1.28
CA GLU A 89 -28.74 2.31 1.69
C GLU A 89 -29.59 1.85 0.50
N VAL A 90 -30.43 0.85 0.76
CA VAL A 90 -31.44 0.43 -0.22
C VAL A 90 -32.46 1.56 -0.40
N GLY A 91 -32.65 2.01 -1.63
CA GLY A 91 -33.51 3.14 -1.96
C GLY A 91 -32.75 4.39 -2.41
N ASP A 92 -31.44 4.47 -2.16
CA ASP A 92 -30.59 5.54 -2.63
C ASP A 92 -30.57 5.66 -4.16
N GLU A 93 -30.28 6.85 -4.64
CA GLU A 93 -30.11 7.07 -6.08
C GLU A 93 -28.76 6.55 -6.54
N MET A 94 -28.76 5.64 -7.54
CA MET A 94 -27.52 5.07 -8.11
C MET A 94 -26.55 6.14 -8.65
N LEU A 95 -27.07 7.31 -9.08
CA LEU A 95 -26.26 8.43 -9.53
C LEU A 95 -25.87 9.40 -8.40
N GLY A 96 -26.45 9.24 -7.21
CA GLY A 96 -26.25 10.12 -6.08
C GLY A 96 -24.86 10.02 -5.42
N PHE A 97 -24.10 8.97 -5.71
CA PHE A 97 -22.74 8.81 -5.18
C PHE A 97 -21.74 8.45 -6.29
N ASP A 98 -20.52 8.93 -6.13
CA ASP A 98 -19.40 8.56 -7.01
C ASP A 98 -18.66 7.36 -6.44
N SER A 99 -18.54 6.29 -7.25
CA SER A 99 -17.89 5.04 -6.84
C SER A 99 -16.40 5.22 -6.52
N PHE A 100 -15.72 6.15 -7.19
CA PHE A 100 -14.31 6.39 -6.96
C PHE A 100 -14.07 7.14 -5.63
N THR A 101 -14.84 8.19 -5.39
CA THR A 101 -14.78 8.97 -4.15
C THR A 101 -15.12 8.10 -2.95
N LEU A 102 -16.18 7.31 -3.05
CA LEU A 102 -16.60 6.41 -1.98
C LEU A 102 -15.59 5.29 -1.71
N ALA A 103 -14.94 4.74 -2.75
CA ALA A 103 -13.88 3.77 -2.57
C ALA A 103 -12.67 4.36 -1.84
N LYS A 104 -12.34 5.64 -2.13
CA LYS A 104 -11.28 6.36 -1.42
C LYS A 104 -11.63 6.61 0.05
N GLU A 105 -12.87 7.02 0.32
CA GLU A 105 -13.36 7.22 1.69
C GLU A 105 -13.36 5.92 2.49
N LEU A 106 -13.79 4.82 1.89
CA LEU A 106 -13.73 3.50 2.52
C LEU A 106 -12.31 3.11 2.89
N LYS A 107 -11.35 3.32 1.99
CA LYS A 107 -9.94 3.03 2.26
C LYS A 107 -9.38 3.90 3.40
N GLN A 108 -9.84 5.14 3.54
CA GLN A 108 -9.45 6.01 4.68
C GLN A 108 -10.05 5.54 6.01
N LYS A 109 -11.31 5.07 6.00
CA LYS A 109 -11.99 4.57 7.20
C LYS A 109 -11.56 3.17 7.61
N LEU A 110 -11.15 2.36 6.63
CA LEU A 110 -10.75 0.96 6.79
C LEU A 110 -9.33 0.78 6.23
N PRO A 111 -8.30 1.18 6.99
CA PRO A 111 -6.92 1.34 6.50
C PRO A 111 -6.24 0.03 6.08
N LEU A 112 -6.72 -1.13 6.55
CA LEU A 112 -6.18 -2.43 6.12
C LEU A 112 -6.69 -2.87 4.74
N MET A 113 -7.51 -2.06 4.07
CA MET A 113 -7.90 -2.32 2.68
C MET A 113 -6.81 -1.88 1.72
N GLU A 114 -6.31 -2.80 0.93
CA GLU A 114 -5.34 -2.53 -0.15
C GLU A 114 -6.03 -1.92 -1.37
N LYS A 115 -7.05 -2.60 -1.88
CA LYS A 115 -7.83 -2.18 -3.06
C LYS A 115 -9.32 -2.26 -2.77
N VAL A 116 -10.05 -1.23 -3.21
CA VAL A 116 -11.52 -1.18 -3.10
C VAL A 116 -12.09 -0.87 -4.48
N LYS A 117 -13.09 -1.61 -4.88
CA LYS A 117 -13.79 -1.44 -6.15
C LYS A 117 -15.29 -1.51 -5.95
N ILE A 118 -16.00 -0.45 -6.29
CA ILE A 118 -17.45 -0.36 -6.20
C ILE A 118 -18.04 -0.45 -7.61
N ARG A 119 -18.87 -1.43 -7.85
CA ARG A 119 -19.56 -1.65 -9.11
C ARG A 119 -21.05 -1.42 -8.94
N LYS A 120 -21.62 -0.58 -9.80
CA LYS A 120 -23.05 -0.33 -9.94
C LYS A 120 -23.55 -1.16 -11.11
N HIS A 121 -24.61 -1.92 -10.91
CA HIS A 121 -25.22 -2.76 -11.92
C HIS A 121 -26.55 -2.15 -12.38
N MET A 122 -26.92 -2.38 -13.64
CA MET A 122 -28.13 -1.81 -14.23
C MET A 122 -29.44 -2.35 -13.61
N ASP A 123 -29.37 -3.46 -12.90
CA ASP A 123 -30.51 -4.05 -12.15
C ASP A 123 -30.78 -3.35 -10.81
N GLY A 124 -29.94 -2.38 -10.43
CA GLY A 124 -30.01 -1.66 -9.16
C GLY A 124 -29.16 -2.29 -8.05
N SER A 125 -28.39 -3.34 -8.32
CA SER A 125 -27.47 -3.88 -7.34
C SER A 125 -26.15 -3.10 -7.31
N VAL A 126 -25.56 -2.98 -6.11
CA VAL A 126 -24.23 -2.41 -5.89
C VAL A 126 -23.35 -3.46 -5.24
N THR A 127 -22.19 -3.71 -5.83
CA THR A 127 -21.22 -4.65 -5.30
C THR A 127 -19.96 -3.90 -4.85
N VAL A 128 -19.60 -4.03 -3.59
CA VAL A 128 -18.34 -3.54 -3.01
C VAL A 128 -17.38 -4.72 -2.96
N SER A 129 -16.32 -4.68 -3.75
CA SER A 129 -15.26 -5.70 -3.74
C SER A 129 -13.99 -5.07 -3.19
N PHE A 130 -13.34 -5.74 -2.26
CA PHE A 130 -12.09 -5.26 -1.69
C PHE A 130 -11.09 -6.39 -1.51
N THR A 131 -9.82 -6.03 -1.45
CA THR A 131 -8.71 -6.88 -1.01
C THR A 131 -8.08 -6.24 0.22
N GLU A 132 -7.63 -7.06 1.15
CA GLU A 132 -6.94 -6.63 2.35
C GLU A 132 -5.43 -6.79 2.19
N VAL A 133 -4.69 -6.00 2.94
CA VAL A 133 -3.23 -6.13 3.03
C VAL A 133 -2.92 -7.50 3.62
N GLN A 134 -2.07 -8.28 2.96
CA GLN A 134 -1.81 -9.67 3.35
C GLN A 134 -0.81 -9.78 4.49
N GLU A 135 0.23 -8.98 4.44
CA GLU A 135 1.32 -9.02 5.41
C GLU A 135 1.42 -7.69 6.14
N LEU A 136 1.45 -7.77 7.46
CA LEU A 136 1.44 -6.61 8.34
C LEU A 136 2.57 -6.71 9.34
N TYR A 137 3.25 -5.59 9.55
CA TYR A 137 4.12 -5.37 10.70
C TYR A 137 3.45 -4.45 11.69
N TYR A 138 3.88 -4.49 12.93
CA TYR A 138 3.57 -3.44 13.89
C TYR A 138 4.80 -3.05 14.68
N THR A 139 4.86 -1.80 15.08
CA THR A 139 5.93 -1.27 15.94
C THR A 139 5.32 -0.50 17.10
N CYS A 140 6.05 -0.41 18.19
CA CYS A 140 5.69 0.44 19.33
C CYS A 140 6.59 1.67 19.36
N HIS A 141 6.01 2.85 19.21
CA HIS A 141 6.72 4.12 19.31
C HIS A 141 5.93 5.09 20.17
N ASN A 142 6.56 5.67 21.20
CA ASN A 142 5.91 6.57 22.16
C ASN A 142 4.63 5.99 22.80
N GLN A 143 4.65 4.72 23.19
CA GLN A 143 3.53 3.98 23.78
C GLN A 143 2.32 3.79 22.85
N ASN A 144 2.46 4.09 21.57
CA ASN A 144 1.47 3.81 20.56
C ASN A 144 1.94 2.68 19.65
N TYR A 145 0.99 1.88 19.19
CA TYR A 145 1.23 0.77 18.29
C TYR A 145 0.81 1.15 16.88
N TYR A 146 1.74 1.10 15.94
CA TYR A 146 1.53 1.47 14.55
C TYR A 146 1.50 0.21 13.70
N ILE A 147 0.48 0.05 12.89
CA ILE A 147 0.37 -1.05 11.93
C ILE A 147 0.90 -0.57 10.58
N ILE A 148 1.74 -1.38 9.97
CA ILE A 148 2.56 -1.05 8.82
C ILE A 148 2.32 -2.11 7.75
N ASN A 149 2.15 -1.67 6.51
CA ASN A 149 2.11 -2.57 5.35
C ASN A 149 3.51 -3.14 5.10
N ALA A 150 3.64 -4.45 5.02
CA ALA A 150 4.93 -5.10 4.83
C ALA A 150 5.54 -4.84 3.44
N GLU A 151 4.71 -4.67 2.40
CA GLU A 151 5.17 -4.47 1.03
C GLU A 151 5.56 -3.01 0.74
N THR A 152 4.74 -2.04 1.19
CA THR A 152 4.96 -0.62 0.87
C THR A 152 5.64 0.15 1.98
N HIS A 153 5.76 -0.45 3.17
CA HIS A 153 6.23 0.16 4.41
C HIS A 153 5.42 1.39 4.86
N ASP A 154 4.21 1.57 4.32
CA ASP A 154 3.31 2.63 4.72
C ASP A 154 2.71 2.35 6.10
N VAL A 155 2.66 3.36 6.94
CA VAL A 155 1.98 3.30 8.24
C VAL A 155 0.48 3.45 8.01
N LEU A 156 -0.26 2.37 8.21
CA LEU A 156 -1.69 2.29 7.89
C LEU A 156 -2.57 2.92 8.97
N CYS A 157 -2.30 2.60 10.24
CA CYS A 157 -3.07 3.12 11.36
C CYS A 157 -2.27 3.08 12.67
N VAL A 158 -2.82 3.70 13.70
CA VAL A 158 -2.26 3.73 15.06
C VAL A 158 -3.33 3.28 16.05
N SER A 159 -2.91 2.51 17.05
CA SER A 159 -3.73 2.08 18.17
C SER A 159 -3.02 2.37 19.50
N GLY A 160 -3.77 2.66 20.53
CA GLY A 160 -3.23 2.76 21.89
C GLY A 160 -3.02 1.40 22.56
N ASP A 161 -3.43 0.31 21.91
CA ASP A 161 -3.36 -1.06 22.44
C ASP A 161 -2.77 -2.02 21.40
N ALA A 162 -1.89 -2.90 21.85
CA ALA A 162 -1.29 -3.95 21.04
C ALA A 162 -2.30 -5.02 20.58
N SER A 163 -3.45 -5.13 21.24
CA SER A 163 -4.45 -6.16 20.95
C SER A 163 -4.93 -6.15 19.51
N GLU A 164 -5.03 -4.97 18.90
CA GLU A 164 -5.44 -4.85 17.49
C GLU A 164 -4.36 -5.40 16.54
N ALA A 165 -3.09 -5.10 16.79
CA ALA A 165 -1.98 -5.65 16.02
C ALA A 165 -1.91 -7.18 16.11
N HIS A 166 -2.13 -7.73 17.32
CA HIS A 166 -2.20 -9.18 17.52
C HIS A 166 -3.44 -9.81 16.85
N ARG A 167 -4.59 -9.13 16.88
CA ARG A 167 -5.82 -9.60 16.23
C ARG A 167 -5.64 -9.77 14.72
N VAL A 168 -4.87 -8.89 14.08
CA VAL A 168 -4.59 -8.97 12.65
C VAL A 168 -3.35 -9.81 12.32
N GLY A 169 -2.73 -10.43 13.31
CA GLY A 169 -1.57 -11.31 13.10
C GLY A 169 -0.32 -10.57 12.61
N ALA A 170 -0.21 -9.27 12.90
CA ALA A 170 0.96 -8.50 12.50
C ALA A 170 2.22 -8.94 13.24
N ILE A 171 3.35 -8.95 12.54
CA ILE A 171 4.66 -9.30 13.07
C ILE A 171 5.29 -8.06 13.74
N TYR A 172 5.82 -8.22 14.97
CA TYR A 172 6.49 -7.11 15.64
C TYR A 172 7.76 -6.69 14.92
N LEU A 173 7.93 -5.39 14.72
CA LEU A 173 9.12 -4.77 14.15
C LEU A 173 9.69 -3.74 15.11
N GLY A 174 10.73 -4.11 15.84
CA GLY A 174 11.50 -3.21 16.69
C GLY A 174 12.42 -2.37 15.83
N LEU A 175 12.14 -1.08 15.77
CA LEU A 175 12.84 -0.12 14.92
C LEU A 175 13.85 0.71 15.71
N PRO A 176 14.87 1.28 15.04
CA PRO A 176 15.77 2.26 15.64
C PRO A 176 15.00 3.47 16.22
N GLU A 177 15.50 4.07 17.29
CA GLU A 177 14.90 5.26 17.90
C GLU A 177 14.80 6.45 16.92
N SER A 178 15.69 6.49 15.94
CA SER A 178 15.71 7.50 14.88
C SER A 178 14.57 7.35 13.86
N THR A 179 13.70 6.34 14.03
CA THR A 179 12.61 6.09 13.08
C THR A 179 11.48 7.10 13.27
N ARG A 180 11.05 7.69 12.17
CA ARG A 180 9.87 8.54 12.12
C ARG A 180 8.66 7.73 11.66
N VAL A 181 7.66 7.63 12.52
CA VAL A 181 6.43 6.89 12.26
C VAL A 181 5.26 7.86 12.20
N ARG A 182 4.61 7.97 11.03
CA ARG A 182 3.42 8.81 10.81
C ARG A 182 2.38 8.07 9.99
N VAL A 183 1.15 8.08 10.45
CA VAL A 183 0.03 7.46 9.74
C VAL A 183 -0.17 8.10 8.37
N GLY A 184 -0.27 7.28 7.34
CA GLY A 184 -0.43 7.68 5.94
C GLY A 184 0.87 8.03 5.21
N GLU A 185 2.02 7.92 5.88
CA GLU A 185 3.34 8.11 5.30
C GLU A 185 4.15 6.80 5.37
N PRO A 186 5.10 6.56 4.47
CA PRO A 186 6.03 5.44 4.61
C PRO A 186 6.96 5.67 5.81
N LEU A 187 7.46 4.58 6.37
CA LEU A 187 8.50 4.62 7.40
C LEU A 187 9.71 5.38 6.88
N THR A 188 10.17 6.34 7.64
CA THR A 188 11.39 7.10 7.34
C THR A 188 12.30 7.13 8.55
N PHE A 189 13.60 7.18 8.30
CA PHE A 189 14.61 7.26 9.34
C PHE A 189 15.14 8.70 9.41
N ILE A 190 15.16 9.26 10.61
CA ILE A 190 15.71 10.59 10.85
C ILE A 190 17.18 10.40 11.21
N ASN A 191 18.07 10.92 10.38
CA ASN A 191 19.45 10.99 10.79
C ASN A 191 19.63 12.14 11.75
N LEU A 192 19.94 11.81 12.98
CA LEU A 192 20.51 12.77 13.91
C LEU A 192 21.90 13.09 13.39
N PRO A 193 22.25 14.36 13.18
CA PRO A 193 23.63 14.71 12.86
C PRO A 193 24.50 14.13 13.97
N TYR A 194 25.53 13.38 13.60
CA TYR A 194 26.57 12.94 14.55
C TYR A 194 27.18 14.18 15.17
N VAL A 195 26.89 14.44 16.43
CA VAL A 195 27.58 15.45 17.23
C VAL A 195 28.69 14.72 17.92
N PRO A 196 29.95 14.88 17.49
CA PRO A 196 31.07 14.28 18.20
C PRO A 196 31.13 14.85 19.63
N GLU A 197 31.08 13.97 20.62
CA GLU A 197 31.14 14.34 22.06
C GLU A 197 32.47 14.93 22.49
N THR A 198 33.39 15.23 21.60
CA THR A 198 34.72 15.78 21.93
C THR A 198 34.87 17.18 21.39
N GLU A 199 34.77 18.15 22.28
CA GLU A 199 35.39 19.47 22.11
C GLU A 199 36.92 19.31 21.97
N SER A 200 37.39 19.05 20.77
CA SER A 200 38.81 19.26 20.44
C SER A 200 38.86 20.27 19.28
N PRO A 201 39.45 21.46 19.54
CA PRO A 201 39.42 22.57 18.57
C PRO A 201 40.42 22.47 17.43
N GLU A 202 40.96 21.31 17.14
CA GLU A 202 41.93 21.09 16.07
C GLU A 202 41.55 19.91 15.15
N ILE A 203 40.41 19.99 14.50
CA ILE A 203 40.20 19.15 13.33
C ILE A 203 40.08 20.08 12.12
N SER A 204 41.20 20.18 11.40
CA SER A 204 41.27 20.72 10.05
C SER A 204 40.14 20.20 9.19
N THR A 205 39.58 21.08 8.39
CA THR A 205 38.72 20.87 7.26
C THR A 205 39.10 19.64 6.41
N TYR A 206 38.80 18.44 6.89
CA TYR A 206 38.55 17.35 6.03
C TYR A 206 37.14 17.57 5.46
N GLU A 207 37.03 17.59 4.12
CA GLU A 207 35.80 17.57 3.41
C GLU A 207 34.91 16.53 4.08
N LEU A 208 33.84 17.00 4.73
CA LEU A 208 32.71 16.16 5.06
C LEU A 208 32.22 15.65 3.70
N GLU A 209 32.71 14.47 3.30
CA GLU A 209 32.05 13.69 2.28
C GLU A 209 30.58 13.70 2.70
N THR A 210 29.74 14.18 1.79
CA THR A 210 28.30 14.28 1.99
C THR A 210 27.81 12.89 2.36
N TYR A 211 27.74 12.64 3.65
CA TYR A 211 27.17 11.43 4.21
C TYR A 211 25.68 11.41 3.81
N GLU A 212 25.34 10.54 2.89
CA GLU A 212 23.96 10.37 2.45
C GLU A 212 23.20 9.63 3.56
N PRO A 213 22.36 10.33 4.28
CA PRO A 213 21.71 9.82 5.49
C PRO A 213 20.70 8.69 5.23
N GLU A 214 20.26 8.52 4.00
CA GLU A 214 19.29 7.48 3.64
C GLU A 214 19.86 6.05 3.74
N GLN A 215 21.18 5.88 3.79
CA GLN A 215 21.81 4.56 3.77
C GLN A 215 21.96 3.88 5.14
N GLU A 216 22.01 4.64 6.23
CA GLU A 216 22.36 4.06 7.53
C GLU A 216 21.33 3.07 8.09
N ASN A 217 20.07 3.26 7.80
CA ASN A 217 18.98 2.41 8.28
C ASN A 217 18.33 1.56 7.18
N ALA A 218 18.89 1.57 5.97
CA ALA A 218 18.45 0.69 4.88
C ALA A 218 18.55 -0.80 5.26
N TYR A 219 19.45 -1.14 6.20
CA TYR A 219 19.61 -2.51 6.71
C TYR A 219 18.32 -3.09 7.27
N VAL A 220 17.40 -2.27 7.81
CA VAL A 220 16.13 -2.76 8.36
C VAL A 220 15.29 -3.43 7.27
N PHE A 221 15.13 -2.76 6.13
CA PHE A 221 14.33 -3.32 5.03
C PHE A 221 15.06 -4.45 4.31
N GLU A 222 16.38 -4.35 4.16
CA GLU A 222 17.22 -5.41 3.61
C GLU A 222 17.15 -6.68 4.50
N PHE A 223 17.22 -6.52 5.82
CA PHE A 223 17.05 -7.62 6.76
C PHE A 223 15.68 -8.30 6.60
N VAL A 224 14.62 -7.50 6.57
CA VAL A 224 13.25 -7.99 6.40
C VAL A 224 13.10 -8.75 5.08
N GLU A 225 13.61 -8.19 3.97
CA GLU A 225 13.56 -8.83 2.65
C GLU A 225 14.26 -10.20 2.66
N ILE A 226 15.48 -10.27 3.19
CA ILE A 226 16.23 -11.54 3.27
C ILE A 226 15.50 -12.54 4.19
N LEU A 227 14.97 -12.09 5.32
CA LEU A 227 14.25 -12.95 6.26
C LEU A 227 12.98 -13.53 5.62
N MET A 228 12.21 -12.73 4.90
CA MET A 228 10.97 -13.18 4.25
C MET A 228 11.22 -14.21 3.15
N HIS A 229 12.42 -14.24 2.57
CA HIS A 229 12.84 -15.29 1.64
C HIS A 229 13.47 -16.50 2.32
N SER A 230 13.65 -16.49 3.63
CA SER A 230 14.24 -17.58 4.39
C SER A 230 13.21 -18.63 4.81
N ALA A 231 13.69 -19.81 5.20
CA ALA A 231 12.83 -20.88 5.74
C ALA A 231 12.26 -20.59 7.14
N LEU A 232 12.65 -19.49 7.75
CA LEU A 232 12.15 -19.04 9.07
C LEU A 232 10.94 -18.10 8.96
N SER A 233 10.66 -17.55 7.79
CA SER A 233 9.63 -16.51 7.57
C SER A 233 8.29 -16.83 8.23
N ASP A 234 7.77 -18.04 8.01
CA ASP A 234 6.45 -18.47 8.51
C ASP A 234 6.38 -18.65 10.03
N ARG A 235 7.52 -18.60 10.71
CA ARG A 235 7.63 -18.83 12.16
C ARG A 235 7.96 -17.58 12.95
N VAL A 236 8.28 -16.49 12.26
CA VAL A 236 8.66 -15.24 12.91
C VAL A 236 7.43 -14.55 13.48
N VAL A 237 7.47 -14.23 14.77
CA VAL A 237 6.44 -13.44 15.47
C VAL A 237 6.91 -12.02 15.75
N GLY A 238 8.20 -11.78 15.63
CA GLY A 238 8.76 -10.44 15.75
C GLY A 238 10.27 -10.40 15.57
N MET A 239 10.76 -9.21 15.36
CA MET A 239 12.17 -8.91 15.17
C MET A 239 12.54 -7.60 15.86
N GLU A 240 13.72 -7.55 16.45
CA GLU A 240 14.30 -6.39 17.10
C GLU A 240 15.50 -5.93 16.26
N LEU A 241 15.29 -4.88 15.48
CA LEU A 241 16.27 -4.32 14.55
C LEU A 241 16.74 -2.93 14.95
N GLY A 242 16.47 -2.51 16.20
CA GLY A 242 16.85 -1.20 16.72
C GLY A 242 18.37 -0.96 16.78
N ASP A 243 19.14 -2.03 16.99
CA ASP A 243 20.60 -2.01 16.97
C ASP A 243 21.12 -2.87 15.83
N ARG A 244 21.77 -2.26 14.84
CA ARG A 244 22.36 -2.94 13.68
C ARG A 244 23.47 -3.94 14.02
N PHE A 245 24.02 -3.85 15.22
CA PHE A 245 25.09 -4.74 15.69
C PHE A 245 24.58 -5.87 16.58
N ASP A 246 23.32 -5.79 17.03
CA ASP A 246 22.71 -6.79 17.91
C ASP A 246 21.24 -7.04 17.53
N MET A 247 21.03 -7.57 16.32
CA MET A 247 19.69 -7.88 15.80
C MET A 247 19.20 -9.24 16.30
N TRP A 248 17.90 -9.30 16.56
CA TRP A 248 17.24 -10.47 17.11
C TRP A 248 15.95 -10.82 16.39
N LEU A 249 15.64 -12.12 16.38
CA LEU A 249 14.34 -12.63 15.97
C LEU A 249 13.67 -13.33 17.12
N VAL A 250 12.36 -13.30 17.15
CA VAL A 250 11.52 -14.14 18.00
C VAL A 250 10.65 -14.98 17.11
N LEU A 251 10.73 -16.28 17.32
CA LEU A 251 9.96 -17.28 16.59
C LEU A 251 8.85 -17.83 17.48
N GLU A 252 7.86 -18.45 16.86
CA GLU A 252 6.84 -19.22 17.57
C GLU A 252 7.46 -20.22 18.56
N GLY A 253 6.74 -20.47 19.66
CA GLY A 253 7.21 -21.40 20.69
C GLY A 253 8.26 -20.84 21.63
N SER A 254 8.32 -19.52 21.80
CA SER A 254 9.23 -18.83 22.74
C SER A 254 10.72 -19.00 22.39
N ILE A 255 11.04 -19.02 21.10
CA ILE A 255 12.42 -19.18 20.61
C ILE A 255 12.96 -17.80 20.24
N ARG A 256 14.08 -17.42 20.88
CA ARG A 256 14.80 -16.18 20.56
C ARG A 256 16.07 -16.53 19.78
N VAL A 257 16.25 -15.91 18.62
CA VAL A 257 17.42 -16.10 17.76
C VAL A 257 18.23 -14.83 17.73
N ARG A 258 19.48 -14.90 18.17
CA ARG A 258 20.44 -13.80 18.06
C ARG A 258 21.14 -13.90 16.71
N VAL A 259 20.96 -12.89 15.87
CA VAL A 259 21.57 -12.81 14.54
C VAL A 259 22.83 -11.95 14.57
N GLY A 260 22.86 -10.92 15.44
CA GLY A 260 23.95 -9.95 15.54
C GLY A 260 23.92 -8.97 14.37
N THR A 261 24.92 -8.99 13.49
CA THR A 261 25.07 -8.06 12.36
C THR A 261 24.47 -8.60 11.06
N MET A 262 24.39 -7.75 10.03
CA MET A 262 23.97 -8.14 8.67
C MET A 262 24.98 -9.07 7.96
N ASP A 263 26.23 -9.13 8.42
CA ASP A 263 27.24 -9.94 7.76
C ASP A 263 26.82 -11.41 7.67
N GLU A 264 26.88 -12.01 6.51
CA GLU A 264 26.48 -13.39 6.22
C GLU A 264 25.04 -13.73 6.70
N LEU A 265 24.09 -12.77 6.63
CA LEU A 265 22.76 -12.92 7.19
C LEU A 265 22.04 -14.18 6.68
N GLU A 266 22.01 -14.43 5.37
CA GLU A 266 21.38 -15.60 4.78
C GLU A 266 21.91 -16.89 5.42
N ARG A 267 23.22 -17.00 5.55
CA ARG A 267 23.87 -18.16 6.18
C ARG A 267 23.50 -18.31 7.65
N LYS A 268 23.42 -17.21 8.40
CA LYS A 268 23.00 -17.22 9.82
C LYS A 268 21.56 -17.71 9.95
N LEU A 269 20.65 -17.27 9.08
CA LEU A 269 19.27 -17.74 9.06
C LEU A 269 19.15 -19.22 8.70
N GLU A 270 19.93 -19.70 7.72
CA GLU A 270 20.01 -21.13 7.40
C GLU A 270 20.51 -21.98 8.58
N LEU A 271 21.54 -21.49 9.29
CA LEU A 271 22.10 -22.16 10.46
C LEU A 271 21.09 -22.20 11.61
N ALA A 272 20.32 -21.14 11.83
CA ALA A 272 19.26 -21.10 12.83
C ALA A 272 18.15 -22.11 12.49
N ASP A 273 17.67 -22.14 11.25
CA ASP A 273 16.67 -23.10 10.80
C ASP A 273 17.16 -24.57 10.91
N ARG A 274 18.38 -24.83 10.47
CA ARG A 274 19.01 -26.14 10.63
C ARG A 274 19.10 -26.57 12.10
N SER A 275 19.52 -25.66 12.97
CA SER A 275 19.60 -25.93 14.41
C SER A 275 18.25 -26.27 15.02
N LEU A 276 17.18 -25.60 14.57
CA LEU A 276 15.81 -25.90 14.98
C LEU A 276 15.35 -27.28 14.50
N ARG A 277 15.62 -27.64 13.25
CA ARG A 277 15.27 -28.96 12.69
C ARG A 277 16.00 -30.07 13.39
N ASP A 278 17.32 -29.94 13.59
CA ASP A 278 18.15 -30.94 14.27
C ASP A 278 17.67 -31.16 15.70
N LYS A 279 17.27 -30.10 16.42
CA LYS A 279 16.74 -30.25 17.78
C LYS A 279 15.35 -30.89 17.80
N ASN A 280 14.47 -30.54 16.89
CA ASN A 280 13.16 -31.20 16.79
C ASN A 280 13.25 -32.69 16.50
N GLN A 281 14.29 -33.14 15.75
CA GLN A 281 14.53 -34.54 15.46
C GLN A 281 15.18 -35.31 16.65
N ASN A 282 15.98 -34.61 17.46
CA ASN A 282 16.79 -35.19 18.53
C ASN A 282 16.27 -34.96 19.96
N GLY A 283 14.98 -34.93 20.15
CA GLY A 283 14.37 -34.83 21.49
C GLY A 283 13.49 -33.60 21.71
N GLY A 284 13.41 -32.72 20.70
CA GLY A 284 12.53 -31.57 20.69
C GLY A 284 13.05 -30.41 21.53
N ILE A 285 12.42 -29.27 21.29
CA ILE A 285 12.52 -28.07 22.13
C ILE A 285 11.52 -28.29 23.27
N PRO A 286 11.92 -28.17 24.54
CA PRO A 286 10.99 -28.35 25.65
C PRO A 286 9.80 -27.38 25.52
N ALA A 287 8.58 -27.92 25.50
CA ALA A 287 7.38 -27.11 25.36
C ALA A 287 7.28 -26.05 26.48
N GLY A 288 7.06 -24.80 26.11
CA GLY A 288 6.92 -23.68 27.04
C GLY A 288 8.20 -23.21 27.72
N MET A 289 9.36 -23.76 27.34
CA MET A 289 10.64 -23.29 27.85
C MET A 289 11.27 -22.29 26.88
N PRO A 290 11.60 -21.07 27.29
CA PRO A 290 12.33 -20.11 26.47
C PRO A 290 13.64 -20.71 25.97
N THR A 291 13.92 -20.54 24.70
CA THR A 291 15.08 -21.11 24.02
C THR A 291 15.84 -20.01 23.28
N LEU A 292 17.13 -19.96 23.49
CA LEU A 292 18.06 -19.07 22.79
C LEU A 292 18.85 -19.89 21.76
N ILE A 293 18.91 -19.36 20.54
CA ILE A 293 19.82 -19.82 19.50
C ILE A 293 20.65 -18.59 19.09
N ASP A 294 21.95 -18.65 19.34
CA ASP A 294 22.86 -17.57 18.95
C ASP A 294 23.64 -18.01 17.72
N VAL A 295 23.40 -17.34 16.61
CA VAL A 295 24.07 -17.53 15.33
C VAL A 295 24.86 -16.29 14.90
N SER A 296 25.08 -15.36 15.82
CA SER A 296 25.84 -14.12 15.54
C SER A 296 27.27 -14.41 15.03
N ASP A 297 27.86 -15.51 15.47
CA ASP A 297 29.09 -16.09 14.89
C ASP A 297 28.73 -17.36 14.11
N PRO A 298 28.78 -17.35 12.77
CA PRO A 298 28.47 -18.52 11.95
C PRO A 298 29.38 -19.75 12.20
N ALA A 299 30.56 -19.54 12.82
CA ALA A 299 31.48 -20.62 13.16
C ALA A 299 31.12 -21.31 14.49
N ARG A 300 30.29 -20.68 15.33
CA ARG A 300 29.98 -21.15 16.67
C ARG A 300 28.50 -20.93 17.02
N ILE A 301 27.67 -21.91 16.78
CA ILE A 301 26.25 -21.84 17.16
C ILE A 301 26.13 -22.19 18.65
N ILE A 302 25.45 -21.34 19.42
CA ILE A 302 25.13 -21.57 20.82
C ILE A 302 23.65 -21.85 20.95
N TYR A 303 23.32 -22.97 21.58
CA TYR A 303 21.94 -23.35 21.88
C TYR A 303 21.77 -23.48 23.40
N ARG A 304 20.77 -22.82 23.96
CA ARG A 304 20.43 -22.86 25.38
C ARG A 304 18.93 -22.83 25.57
N SER A 305 18.38 -23.71 26.39
CA SER A 305 17.01 -23.63 26.89
C SER A 305 17.04 -23.41 28.38
N SER A 306 16.41 -22.35 28.87
CA SER A 306 16.41 -22.00 30.30
C SER A 306 15.21 -21.10 30.61
N PRO A 307 14.58 -21.24 31.77
CA PRO A 307 13.56 -20.30 32.22
C PRO A 307 14.09 -18.89 32.43
N ASP A 308 15.41 -18.73 32.58
CA ASP A 308 16.05 -17.42 32.78
C ASP A 308 16.25 -16.60 31.51
N ILE A 309 15.86 -17.16 30.34
CA ILE A 309 15.91 -16.44 29.08
C ILE A 309 14.74 -15.46 29.04
N GLU A 310 15.03 -14.19 29.10
CA GLU A 310 14.04 -13.13 28.98
C GLU A 310 13.54 -13.06 27.54
N LEU A 311 12.21 -13.18 27.40
CA LEU A 311 11.52 -12.88 26.14
C LEU A 311 11.04 -11.43 26.19
N PRO A 312 11.03 -10.74 25.06
CA PRO A 312 10.44 -9.40 25.02
C PRO A 312 8.99 -9.41 25.49
N SER A 313 8.56 -8.35 26.16
CA SER A 313 7.19 -8.26 26.76
C SER A 313 6.07 -8.42 25.73
N TRP A 314 6.33 -8.09 24.48
CA TRP A 314 5.40 -8.26 23.36
C TRP A 314 5.32 -9.72 22.85
N ALA A 315 6.35 -10.54 23.06
CA ALA A 315 6.42 -11.94 22.58
C ALA A 315 5.57 -12.92 23.39
N GLY A 316 5.19 -12.57 24.60
CA GLY A 316 4.45 -13.46 25.51
C GLY A 316 2.94 -13.54 25.31
N LYS A 317 2.37 -12.82 24.34
CA LYS A 317 0.91 -12.71 24.14
C LYS A 317 0.37 -13.39 22.87
N THR A 318 1.23 -14.03 22.10
CA THR A 318 0.80 -14.75 20.89
C THR A 318 0.40 -16.18 21.22
N GLY A 319 -0.77 -16.37 21.85
CA GLY A 319 -1.28 -17.73 22.09
C GLY A 319 -2.09 -17.87 23.38
N ALA A 320 -3.21 -17.21 23.45
CA ALA A 320 -4.29 -17.58 24.39
C ALA A 320 -5.63 -17.55 23.63
#